data_d08211a81c3089bd79c790438c107bf5
#
_entry.id   d08211a81c3089bd79c790438c107bf5
#
_cell.length_a   1.000
_cell.length_b   1.000
_cell.length_c   1.000
_cell.angle_alpha   90.00
_cell.angle_beta   90.00
_cell.angle_gamma   90.00
#
_symmetry.space_group_name_H-M   'P 1'
#
loop_
_entity.id
_entity.type
_entity.pdbx_description
1 polymer ?
#
loop_
_entity_poly.entity_id
_entity_poly.type
_entity_poly.pdbx_seq_one_letter_code
_entity_poly.pdbx_strand_id
1 'polypeptide(L)'
;MPSTKPASSTISRSAAIASPVPETDILTLQDVSVRFPRRPEAVLSDVSVRLAPGEQLIVFGASGSGKSTLLQTITGVIPHSVVASLGGSVRMGGTLSIETSVVELSRLVGVVAQDPASSVCLPDVEQELALPLENRGVDPALISARIDRALDAVQARMLRHRSTGQLSGGEGQRVALAATLIAEPAVLLLDEPTSMLDAAGLGAVRRAIRSAVDTYRPAVVLVEHRIDEFTGTAGIAGLPPRALVLGEAGTVIADGPTVDVLAQHGRSLNQNGCWLPLETELLAVTGCAGGLGEPGVRAGLRSLGEPAGALGRRQDFGRIVLTATDVVIDRGVGAPNGTATPVLAGVSLDLRGGEIVALLGGNGTGKTSLLLTLAGLHRPSVGTVTGARPGMIFQNAEHQFVEHTVRGEIRHGLPSLSDDELQAILHRHRLTHLADQSPYRLSGGEKRRLSVAAMLAHDRPVLLADEPTFGLDRRDTIATLAALGQAADAGRSILFSSHDLRTVATLADRVIVLADRTVIADGPVFEVLRWDEVLKQAGLELPPLIRHLLKEFDSDARIRRVLGQLDAAVGAPT
;
A
#
# COMPACT_ATOMS: atom_id res chain seq x y z
N MET A 1 47.68 -38.00 30.36
CA MET A 1 46.43 -37.38 30.77
C MET A 1 45.53 -37.26 29.56
N PRO A 2 44.35 -37.90 29.53
CA PRO A 2 43.62 -38.18 28.27
C PRO A 2 42.70 -37.02 27.84
N SER A 3 42.68 -36.86 26.53
CA SER A 3 41.78 -35.93 25.79
C SER A 3 40.34 -36.44 25.80
N THR A 4 39.39 -35.64 26.23
CA THR A 4 37.96 -35.90 26.12
C THR A 4 37.43 -35.29 24.82
N LYS A 5 36.96 -36.12 23.89
CA LYS A 5 36.12 -35.76 22.77
C LYS A 5 34.70 -35.46 23.23
N PRO A 6 33.98 -34.48 22.66
CA PRO A 6 32.55 -34.34 22.93
C PRO A 6 31.73 -35.34 22.13
N ALA A 7 30.68 -35.80 22.75
CA ALA A 7 29.76 -36.80 22.24
C ALA A 7 28.92 -36.25 21.06
N SER A 8 28.79 -37.09 20.01
CA SER A 8 27.87 -36.90 18.89
C SER A 8 26.43 -37.17 19.35
N SER A 9 25.59 -36.15 19.34
CA SER A 9 24.13 -36.30 19.50
C SER A 9 23.53 -36.78 18.20
N THR A 10 23.08 -38.03 18.21
CA THR A 10 22.33 -38.70 17.14
C THR A 10 20.94 -38.06 17.06
N ILE A 11 20.67 -37.26 16.01
CA ILE A 11 19.32 -36.77 15.71
C ILE A 11 18.56 -37.93 15.06
N SER A 12 17.56 -38.43 15.78
CA SER A 12 16.60 -39.45 15.33
C SER A 12 15.79 -38.89 14.15
N ARG A 13 16.05 -39.39 12.94
CA ARG A 13 15.22 -39.14 11.76
C ARG A 13 13.98 -40.03 11.86
N SER A 14 12.86 -39.47 12.32
CA SER A 14 11.54 -40.04 12.07
C SER A 14 11.13 -39.63 10.64
N ALA A 15 11.33 -40.55 9.69
CA ALA A 15 10.87 -40.41 8.33
C ALA A 15 9.36 -40.72 8.29
N ALA A 16 8.52 -39.69 8.37
CA ALA A 16 7.15 -39.81 7.90
C ALA A 16 7.20 -39.92 6.37
N ILE A 17 6.71 -41.00 5.82
CA ILE A 17 6.59 -41.26 4.39
C ILE A 17 5.59 -40.25 3.82
N ALA A 18 6.09 -39.21 3.17
CA ALA A 18 5.27 -38.24 2.44
C ALA A 18 4.58 -38.94 1.27
N SER A 19 3.27 -38.79 1.15
CA SER A 19 2.50 -39.21 -0.02
C SER A 19 3.11 -38.60 -1.29
N PRO A 20 3.17 -39.32 -2.43
CA PRO A 20 3.76 -38.79 -3.65
C PRO A 20 3.00 -37.53 -4.10
N VAL A 21 3.73 -36.43 -4.23
CA VAL A 21 3.23 -35.19 -4.80
C VAL A 21 2.95 -35.45 -6.28
N PRO A 22 1.77 -35.13 -6.83
CA PRO A 22 1.55 -35.24 -8.27
C PRO A 22 2.60 -34.35 -8.98
N GLU A 23 3.25 -34.87 -10.01
CA GLU A 23 4.31 -34.19 -10.80
C GLU A 23 3.83 -32.95 -11.57
N THR A 24 2.58 -32.52 -11.36
CA THR A 24 1.91 -31.48 -12.14
C THR A 24 1.94 -30.07 -11.50
N ASP A 25 2.23 -29.94 -10.19
CA ASP A 25 2.19 -28.65 -9.52
C ASP A 25 3.50 -27.88 -9.72
N ILE A 26 3.41 -26.60 -10.14
CA ILE A 26 4.58 -25.73 -10.34
C ILE A 26 5.12 -25.20 -9.02
N LEU A 27 4.24 -25.00 -8.03
CA LEU A 27 4.58 -24.57 -6.68
C LEU A 27 3.87 -25.47 -5.66
N THR A 28 4.61 -25.98 -4.69
CA THR A 28 4.05 -26.74 -3.57
C THR A 28 4.70 -26.27 -2.27
N LEU A 29 3.88 -25.77 -1.35
CA LEU A 29 4.22 -25.55 0.05
C LEU A 29 3.57 -26.68 0.85
N GLN A 30 4.34 -27.34 1.72
CA GLN A 30 3.85 -28.40 2.59
C GLN A 30 4.28 -28.15 4.02
N ASP A 31 3.30 -27.89 4.91
CA ASP A 31 3.45 -27.66 6.35
C ASP A 31 4.50 -26.58 6.66
N VAL A 32 4.50 -25.53 5.85
CA VAL A 32 5.51 -24.46 5.91
C VAL A 32 5.27 -23.60 7.14
N SER A 33 6.28 -23.53 8.00
CA SER A 33 6.31 -22.67 9.18
C SER A 33 7.56 -21.82 9.17
N VAL A 34 7.41 -20.50 9.42
CA VAL A 34 8.52 -19.53 9.42
C VAL A 34 8.57 -18.80 10.74
N ARG A 35 9.75 -18.82 11.39
CA ARG A 35 9.99 -18.08 12.64
C ARG A 35 11.26 -17.25 12.54
N PHE A 36 11.14 -15.95 12.81
CA PHE A 36 12.29 -15.03 12.85
C PHE A 36 13.03 -15.11 14.20
N PRO A 37 14.35 -14.88 14.21
CA PRO A 37 15.11 -14.74 15.46
C PRO A 37 14.50 -13.63 16.31
N ARG A 38 14.37 -13.90 17.64
CA ARG A 38 13.81 -12.96 18.63
C ARG A 38 12.29 -12.71 18.53
N ARG A 39 11.56 -13.41 17.67
CA ARG A 39 10.10 -13.50 17.75
C ARG A 39 9.71 -14.83 18.40
N PRO A 40 8.93 -14.83 19.50
CA PRO A 40 8.53 -16.07 20.18
C PRO A 40 7.60 -16.90 19.30
N GLU A 41 6.77 -16.25 18.50
CA GLU A 41 5.75 -16.86 17.65
C GLU A 41 6.22 -16.98 16.19
N ALA A 42 5.73 -18.02 15.51
CA ALA A 42 5.90 -18.17 14.09
C ALA A 42 5.07 -17.11 13.35
N VAL A 43 5.60 -16.60 12.24
CA VAL A 43 4.88 -15.67 11.34
C VAL A 43 4.05 -16.44 10.31
N LEU A 44 4.50 -17.64 9.93
CA LEU A 44 3.71 -18.61 9.19
C LEU A 44 3.68 -19.92 10.00
N SER A 45 2.53 -20.58 10.06
CA SER A 45 2.32 -21.82 10.81
C SER A 45 1.57 -22.82 9.95
N ASP A 46 2.23 -23.91 9.62
CA ASP A 46 1.68 -25.10 8.92
C ASP A 46 0.95 -24.75 7.61
N VAL A 47 1.51 -23.80 6.83
CA VAL A 47 0.92 -23.38 5.55
C VAL A 47 1.18 -24.42 4.49
N SER A 48 0.09 -24.99 3.93
CA SER A 48 0.11 -25.93 2.82
C SER A 48 -0.71 -25.39 1.66
N VAL A 49 -0.05 -25.16 0.51
CA VAL A 49 -0.66 -24.60 -0.71
C VAL A 49 -0.02 -25.28 -1.92
N ARG A 50 -0.82 -25.57 -2.93
CA ARG A 50 -0.35 -26.08 -4.24
C ARG A 50 -0.86 -25.17 -5.33
N LEU A 51 -0.05 -24.95 -6.35
CA LEU A 51 -0.39 -24.11 -7.49
C LEU A 51 -0.01 -24.84 -8.78
N ALA A 52 -0.99 -25.07 -9.64
CA ALA A 52 -0.79 -25.66 -10.95
C ALA A 52 -0.22 -24.61 -11.95
N PRO A 53 0.44 -25.04 -13.05
CA PRO A 53 0.87 -24.13 -14.10
C PRO A 53 -0.30 -23.30 -14.66
N GLY A 54 -0.11 -21.98 -14.74
CA GLY A 54 -1.12 -21.03 -15.21
C GLY A 54 -2.26 -20.74 -14.23
N GLU A 55 -2.28 -21.33 -13.05
CA GLU A 55 -3.27 -21.05 -12.02
C GLU A 55 -3.03 -19.70 -11.38
N GLN A 56 -4.10 -18.99 -11.01
CA GLN A 56 -4.04 -17.66 -10.39
C GLN A 56 -4.66 -17.72 -8.99
N LEU A 57 -3.91 -17.22 -8.02
CA LEU A 57 -4.26 -17.19 -6.60
C LEU A 57 -4.17 -15.76 -6.06
N ILE A 58 -5.19 -15.29 -5.34
CA ILE A 58 -5.09 -14.09 -4.51
C ILE A 58 -4.95 -14.48 -3.04
N VAL A 59 -4.08 -13.76 -2.31
CA VAL A 59 -3.85 -13.99 -0.88
C VAL A 59 -4.46 -12.85 -0.07
N PHE A 60 -5.50 -13.15 0.70
CA PHE A 60 -6.11 -12.24 1.68
C PHE A 60 -5.52 -12.44 3.07
N GLY A 61 -5.56 -11.39 3.88
CA GLY A 61 -5.15 -11.41 5.28
C GLY A 61 -4.88 -10.00 5.79
N ALA A 62 -5.06 -9.77 7.08
CA ALA A 62 -4.75 -8.51 7.74
C ALA A 62 -3.25 -8.17 7.66
N SER A 63 -2.87 -6.94 8.02
CA SER A 63 -1.46 -6.57 8.19
C SER A 63 -0.82 -7.48 9.24
N GLY A 64 0.39 -7.96 8.96
CA GLY A 64 1.10 -8.88 9.86
C GLY A 64 0.68 -10.34 9.75
N SER A 65 -0.30 -10.73 8.92
CA SER A 65 -0.71 -12.13 8.74
C SER A 65 0.32 -13.01 8.00
N GLY A 66 1.47 -12.45 7.60
CA GLY A 66 2.53 -13.22 6.96
C GLY A 66 2.51 -13.22 5.42
N LYS A 67 1.68 -12.43 4.73
CA LYS A 67 1.61 -12.38 3.25
C LYS A 67 2.98 -12.16 2.60
N SER A 68 3.69 -11.11 2.98
CA SER A 68 5.04 -10.83 2.44
C SER A 68 6.06 -11.91 2.84
N THR A 69 5.92 -12.50 4.05
CA THR A 69 6.74 -13.64 4.48
C THR A 69 6.49 -14.84 3.59
N LEU A 70 5.23 -15.11 3.22
CA LEU A 70 4.86 -16.17 2.28
C LEU A 70 5.54 -15.96 0.91
N LEU A 71 5.46 -14.74 0.35
CA LEU A 71 6.12 -14.41 -0.91
C LEU A 71 7.65 -14.57 -0.82
N GLN A 72 8.28 -14.07 0.26
CA GLN A 72 9.72 -14.23 0.48
C GLN A 72 10.14 -15.69 0.67
N THR A 73 9.27 -16.52 1.20
CA THR A 73 9.52 -17.97 1.35
C THR A 73 9.43 -18.69 -0.01
N ILE A 74 8.47 -18.31 -0.86
CA ILE A 74 8.35 -18.81 -2.23
C ILE A 74 9.58 -18.45 -3.06
N THR A 75 10.10 -17.22 -2.94
CA THR A 75 11.29 -16.77 -3.67
C THR A 75 12.59 -17.40 -3.18
N GLY A 76 12.59 -18.07 -2.03
CA GLY A 76 13.79 -18.57 -1.37
C GLY A 76 14.62 -17.47 -0.67
N VAL A 77 14.20 -16.22 -0.67
CA VAL A 77 14.82 -15.14 0.13
C VAL A 77 14.85 -15.56 1.60
N ILE A 78 13.79 -16.20 2.08
CA ILE A 78 13.77 -16.95 3.34
C ILE A 78 13.99 -18.44 3.00
N PRO A 79 14.98 -19.11 3.56
CA PRO A 79 15.93 -18.68 4.60
C PRO A 79 17.30 -18.18 4.06
N HIS A 80 17.55 -18.14 2.74
CA HIS A 80 18.88 -17.94 2.18
C HIS A 80 19.47 -16.55 2.43
N SER A 81 18.69 -15.49 2.32
CA SER A 81 19.15 -14.10 2.50
C SER A 81 18.61 -13.47 3.79
N VAL A 82 17.41 -13.83 4.19
CA VAL A 82 16.78 -13.39 5.44
C VAL A 82 16.82 -14.55 6.43
N VAL A 83 17.51 -14.36 7.55
CA VAL A 83 17.67 -15.38 8.58
C VAL A 83 16.34 -15.65 9.28
N ALA A 84 15.79 -16.85 9.07
CA ALA A 84 14.63 -17.37 9.76
C ALA A 84 14.72 -18.91 9.86
N SER A 85 14.02 -19.49 10.83
CA SER A 85 13.82 -20.95 10.87
C SER A 85 12.68 -21.31 9.94
N LEU A 86 12.94 -22.17 8.98
CA LEU A 86 11.96 -22.70 8.04
C LEU A 86 11.65 -24.17 8.40
N GLY A 87 10.39 -24.48 8.73
CA GLY A 87 9.84 -25.82 8.85
C GLY A 87 9.05 -26.20 7.61
N GLY A 88 8.80 -27.52 7.43
CA GLY A 88 8.10 -28.01 6.24
C GLY A 88 8.96 -28.01 4.98
N SER A 89 8.33 -27.92 3.81
CA SER A 89 9.05 -27.88 2.53
C SER A 89 8.39 -26.96 1.51
N VAL A 90 9.21 -26.29 0.70
CA VAL A 90 8.80 -25.50 -0.47
C VAL A 90 9.44 -26.13 -1.69
N ARG A 91 8.62 -26.52 -2.67
CA ARG A 91 9.06 -27.07 -3.96
C ARG A 91 8.60 -26.17 -5.09
N MET A 92 9.49 -25.98 -6.05
CA MET A 92 9.22 -25.22 -7.26
C MET A 92 9.69 -26.01 -8.48
N GLY A 93 8.77 -26.34 -9.39
CA GLY A 93 9.08 -27.24 -10.49
C GLY A 93 9.66 -28.60 -10.04
N GLY A 94 9.18 -29.14 -8.89
CA GLY A 94 9.68 -30.37 -8.29
C GLY A 94 10.94 -30.24 -7.44
N THR A 95 11.68 -29.10 -7.50
CA THR A 95 12.95 -28.90 -6.79
C THR A 95 12.73 -28.24 -5.42
N LEU A 96 13.43 -28.70 -4.38
CA LEU A 96 13.37 -28.11 -3.03
C LEU A 96 14.06 -26.74 -2.99
N SER A 97 13.35 -25.72 -2.55
CA SER A 97 13.88 -24.34 -2.49
C SER A 97 15.06 -24.20 -1.53
N ILE A 98 15.07 -24.94 -0.42
CA ILE A 98 16.15 -24.89 0.57
C ILE A 98 17.48 -25.48 0.04
N GLU A 99 17.42 -26.35 -0.96
CA GLU A 99 18.58 -26.99 -1.58
C GLU A 99 19.04 -26.24 -2.84
N THR A 100 18.28 -25.24 -3.28
CA THR A 100 18.47 -24.51 -4.53
C THR A 100 18.88 -23.06 -4.24
N SER A 101 19.90 -22.56 -4.92
CA SER A 101 20.33 -21.17 -4.75
C SER A 101 19.22 -20.17 -5.19
N VAL A 102 19.19 -18.98 -4.57
CA VAL A 102 18.24 -17.89 -4.96
C VAL A 102 18.39 -17.54 -6.44
N VAL A 103 19.63 -17.63 -6.99
CA VAL A 103 19.89 -17.38 -8.41
C VAL A 103 19.21 -18.42 -9.31
N GLU A 104 19.22 -19.69 -8.92
CA GLU A 104 18.51 -20.74 -9.67
C GLU A 104 17.00 -20.62 -9.51
N LEU A 105 16.51 -20.34 -8.29
CA LEU A 105 15.09 -20.08 -8.04
C LEU A 105 14.58 -18.87 -8.85
N SER A 106 15.38 -17.82 -9.03
CA SER A 106 15.01 -16.65 -9.84
C SER A 106 14.79 -16.96 -11.33
N ARG A 107 15.15 -18.17 -11.79
CA ARG A 107 14.81 -18.63 -13.15
C ARG A 107 13.37 -19.11 -13.24
N LEU A 108 12.80 -19.56 -12.12
CA LEU A 108 11.46 -20.13 -12.05
C LEU A 108 10.44 -19.12 -11.52
N VAL A 109 10.86 -18.20 -10.63
CA VAL A 109 9.97 -17.22 -10.00
C VAL A 109 10.39 -15.80 -10.33
N GLY A 110 9.41 -15.02 -10.78
CA GLY A 110 9.55 -13.57 -10.97
C GLY A 110 8.74 -12.83 -9.90
N VAL A 111 9.26 -11.68 -9.46
CA VAL A 111 8.62 -10.84 -8.45
C VAL A 111 8.43 -9.43 -8.97
N VAL A 112 7.23 -8.91 -8.89
CA VAL A 112 6.92 -7.49 -9.06
C VAL A 112 6.66 -6.93 -7.67
N ALA A 113 7.59 -6.10 -7.19
CA ALA A 113 7.53 -5.50 -5.86
C ALA A 113 6.58 -4.29 -5.82
N GLN A 114 6.21 -3.91 -4.60
CA GLN A 114 5.36 -2.76 -4.31
C GLN A 114 5.95 -1.44 -4.85
N ASP A 115 7.27 -1.24 -4.67
CA ASP A 115 7.99 -0.07 -5.19
C ASP A 115 8.82 -0.46 -6.42
N PRO A 116 8.43 -0.01 -7.63
CA PRO A 116 9.19 -0.30 -8.85
C PRO A 116 10.60 0.29 -8.82
N ALA A 117 10.82 1.43 -8.14
CA ALA A 117 12.14 2.05 -8.06
C ALA A 117 13.15 1.20 -7.29
N SER A 118 12.68 0.38 -6.35
CA SER A 118 13.54 -0.56 -5.61
C SER A 118 14.02 -1.76 -6.44
N SER A 119 13.37 -2.01 -7.59
CA SER A 119 13.64 -3.15 -8.47
C SER A 119 14.47 -2.79 -9.68
N VAL A 120 14.65 -1.49 -9.98
CA VAL A 120 15.39 -1.00 -11.15
C VAL A 120 16.86 -0.79 -10.78
N CYS A 121 17.75 -1.38 -11.56
CA CYS A 121 19.21 -1.34 -11.33
C CYS A 121 19.95 -0.46 -12.35
N LEU A 122 19.43 -0.32 -13.57
CA LEU A 122 20.12 0.31 -14.67
C LEU A 122 19.44 1.61 -15.13
N PRO A 123 20.22 2.56 -15.71
CA PRO A 123 19.70 3.89 -16.03
C PRO A 123 18.73 3.91 -17.22
N ASP A 124 18.76 2.91 -18.08
CA ASP A 124 17.96 2.86 -19.31
C ASP A 124 17.07 1.62 -19.35
N VAL A 125 15.84 1.78 -19.83
CA VAL A 125 14.84 0.70 -19.92
C VAL A 125 15.34 -0.48 -20.76
N GLU A 126 16.00 -0.21 -21.89
CA GLU A 126 16.54 -1.28 -22.74
C GLU A 126 17.60 -2.10 -22.01
N GLN A 127 18.52 -1.45 -21.29
CA GLN A 127 19.55 -2.12 -20.50
C GLN A 127 18.94 -2.91 -19.34
N GLU A 128 17.96 -2.33 -18.65
CA GLU A 128 17.24 -2.99 -17.55
C GLU A 128 16.57 -4.29 -18.01
N LEU A 129 15.96 -4.30 -19.20
CA LEU A 129 15.34 -5.50 -19.75
C LEU A 129 16.38 -6.49 -20.34
N ALA A 130 17.51 -6.02 -20.83
CA ALA A 130 18.59 -6.88 -21.31
C ALA A 130 19.25 -7.67 -20.18
N LEU A 131 19.43 -7.07 -19.00
CA LEU A 131 20.15 -7.62 -17.87
C LEU A 131 19.73 -9.05 -17.47
N PRO A 132 18.42 -9.40 -17.30
CA PRO A 132 18.01 -10.76 -16.99
C PRO A 132 18.37 -11.77 -18.07
N LEU A 133 18.38 -11.37 -19.34
CA LEU A 133 18.72 -12.22 -20.47
C LEU A 133 20.22 -12.47 -20.57
N GLU A 134 21.02 -11.41 -20.40
CA GLU A 134 22.49 -11.48 -20.40
C GLU A 134 22.99 -12.37 -19.25
N ASN A 135 22.43 -12.21 -18.04
CA ASN A 135 22.74 -13.05 -16.88
C ASN A 135 22.41 -14.54 -17.10
N ARG A 136 21.52 -14.84 -18.05
CA ARG A 136 21.16 -16.21 -18.44
C ARG A 136 21.93 -16.72 -19.65
N GLY A 137 22.81 -15.93 -20.24
CA GLY A 137 23.60 -16.26 -21.42
C GLY A 137 22.75 -16.44 -22.68
N VAL A 138 21.65 -15.68 -22.81
CA VAL A 138 20.80 -15.68 -24.01
C VAL A 138 21.60 -15.12 -25.18
N ASP A 139 21.47 -15.76 -26.37
CA ASP A 139 22.11 -15.27 -27.59
C ASP A 139 21.80 -13.77 -27.81
N PRO A 140 22.83 -12.92 -27.95
CA PRO A 140 22.66 -11.48 -28.20
C PRO A 140 21.72 -11.14 -29.36
N ALA A 141 21.69 -11.99 -30.39
CA ALA A 141 20.81 -11.81 -31.56
C ALA A 141 19.30 -11.90 -31.21
N LEU A 142 18.95 -12.58 -30.10
CA LEU A 142 17.57 -12.77 -29.65
C LEU A 142 17.11 -11.72 -28.63
N ILE A 143 18.05 -10.98 -27.99
CA ILE A 143 17.73 -10.07 -26.88
C ILE A 143 16.78 -8.97 -27.34
N SER A 144 17.08 -8.30 -28.45
CA SER A 144 16.26 -7.18 -28.96
C SER A 144 14.79 -7.59 -29.20
N ALA A 145 14.57 -8.75 -29.82
CA ALA A 145 13.22 -9.25 -30.10
C ALA A 145 12.46 -9.63 -28.82
N ARG A 146 13.17 -10.17 -27.80
CA ARG A 146 12.56 -10.48 -26.50
C ARG A 146 12.18 -9.22 -25.72
N ILE A 147 13.02 -8.17 -25.76
CA ILE A 147 12.70 -6.85 -25.19
C ILE A 147 11.43 -6.28 -25.82
N ASP A 148 11.33 -6.28 -27.15
CA ASP A 148 10.15 -5.80 -27.85
C ASP A 148 8.90 -6.58 -27.43
N ARG A 149 8.96 -7.91 -27.40
CA ARG A 149 7.84 -8.77 -26.98
C ARG A 149 7.40 -8.49 -25.53
N ALA A 150 8.35 -8.33 -24.60
CA ALA A 150 8.05 -8.06 -23.22
C ALA A 150 7.40 -6.68 -23.03
N LEU A 151 7.92 -5.65 -23.71
CA LEU A 151 7.35 -4.30 -23.68
C LEU A 151 5.97 -4.23 -24.34
N ASP A 152 5.74 -4.98 -25.44
CA ASP A 152 4.44 -5.07 -26.08
C ASP A 152 3.40 -5.75 -25.15
N ALA A 153 3.79 -6.82 -24.45
CA ALA A 153 2.91 -7.53 -23.50
C ALA A 153 2.41 -6.61 -22.38
N VAL A 154 3.23 -5.63 -21.95
CA VAL A 154 2.86 -4.64 -20.92
C VAL A 154 2.43 -3.29 -21.48
N GLN A 155 2.22 -3.18 -22.80
CA GLN A 155 1.82 -1.95 -23.49
C GLN A 155 2.78 -0.77 -23.21
N ALA A 156 4.09 -1.03 -23.21
CA ALA A 156 5.14 -0.07 -22.83
C ALA A 156 6.25 0.10 -23.91
N ARG A 157 6.03 -0.33 -25.17
CA ARG A 157 7.05 -0.29 -26.23
C ARG A 157 7.64 1.10 -26.46
N MET A 158 6.84 2.16 -26.29
CA MET A 158 7.29 3.55 -26.42
C MET A 158 8.33 3.97 -25.38
N LEU A 159 8.49 3.18 -24.30
CA LEU A 159 9.42 3.48 -23.21
C LEU A 159 10.81 2.89 -23.43
N ARG A 160 11.01 2.06 -24.47
CA ARG A 160 12.24 1.27 -24.67
C ARG A 160 13.54 2.07 -24.54
N HIS A 161 13.57 3.28 -25.10
CA HIS A 161 14.77 4.13 -25.13
C HIS A 161 14.72 5.28 -24.11
N ARG A 162 13.85 5.18 -23.11
CA ARG A 162 13.78 6.18 -22.04
C ARG A 162 14.70 5.83 -20.88
N SER A 163 15.14 6.87 -20.16
CA SER A 163 15.82 6.68 -18.87
C SER A 163 14.82 6.23 -17.80
N THR A 164 15.21 5.23 -17.01
CA THR A 164 14.41 4.68 -15.90
C THR A 164 14.07 5.73 -14.84
N GLY A 165 14.99 6.67 -14.57
CA GLY A 165 14.75 7.77 -13.62
C GLY A 165 13.76 8.84 -14.09
N GLN A 166 13.29 8.77 -15.34
CA GLN A 166 12.30 9.70 -15.90
C GLN A 166 10.90 9.10 -16.07
N LEU A 167 10.73 7.84 -15.65
CA LEU A 167 9.45 7.16 -15.75
C LEU A 167 8.49 7.65 -14.66
N SER A 168 7.23 7.79 -15.01
CA SER A 168 6.15 7.90 -14.01
C SER A 168 6.00 6.58 -13.24
N GLY A 169 5.36 6.60 -12.07
CA GLY A 169 5.14 5.39 -11.28
C GLY A 169 4.50 4.25 -12.08
N GLY A 170 3.45 4.54 -12.86
CA GLY A 170 2.79 3.53 -13.70
C GLY A 170 3.63 3.06 -14.89
N GLU A 171 4.48 3.92 -15.47
CA GLU A 171 5.46 3.52 -16.48
C GLU A 171 6.55 2.63 -15.86
N GLY A 172 7.07 3.02 -14.69
CA GLY A 172 8.06 2.23 -13.94
C GLY A 172 7.55 0.85 -13.58
N GLN A 173 6.30 0.76 -13.10
CA GLN A 173 5.67 -0.53 -12.75
C GLN A 173 5.50 -1.44 -13.97
N ARG A 174 5.11 -0.89 -15.13
CA ARG A 174 5.03 -1.67 -16.38
C ARG A 174 6.41 -2.14 -16.85
N VAL A 175 7.44 -1.30 -16.72
CA VAL A 175 8.81 -1.69 -17.03
C VAL A 175 9.31 -2.78 -16.08
N ALA A 176 9.08 -2.66 -14.76
CA ALA A 176 9.41 -3.69 -13.79
C ALA A 176 8.69 -5.03 -14.07
N LEU A 177 7.41 -4.97 -14.45
CA LEU A 177 6.65 -6.15 -14.89
C LEU A 177 7.27 -6.76 -16.17
N ALA A 178 7.65 -5.96 -17.16
CA ALA A 178 8.31 -6.44 -18.38
C ALA A 178 9.68 -7.08 -18.07
N ALA A 179 10.50 -6.46 -17.22
CA ALA A 179 11.80 -6.99 -16.78
C ALA A 179 11.68 -8.32 -16.03
N THR A 180 10.59 -8.48 -15.26
CA THR A 180 10.28 -9.74 -14.58
C THR A 180 9.85 -10.82 -15.58
N LEU A 181 8.99 -10.48 -16.54
CA LEU A 181 8.39 -11.44 -17.49
C LEU A 181 9.30 -11.83 -18.64
N ILE A 182 10.29 -11.00 -19.00
CA ILE A 182 11.22 -11.27 -20.11
C ILE A 182 12.03 -12.55 -19.89
N ALA A 183 12.16 -12.93 -18.64
CA ALA A 183 12.80 -14.17 -18.20
C ALA A 183 11.89 -15.40 -18.31
N GLU A 184 10.62 -15.22 -18.68
CA GLU A 184 9.58 -16.26 -18.79
C GLU A 184 9.47 -17.12 -17.50
N PRO A 185 9.21 -16.48 -16.33
CA PRO A 185 9.11 -17.23 -15.08
C PRO A 185 7.90 -18.15 -15.08
N ALA A 186 8.03 -19.33 -14.47
CA ALA A 186 6.92 -20.27 -14.30
C ALA A 186 5.90 -19.79 -13.24
N VAL A 187 6.37 -19.00 -12.25
CA VAL A 187 5.55 -18.40 -11.19
C VAL A 187 5.80 -16.89 -11.17
N LEU A 188 4.74 -16.10 -11.16
CA LEU A 188 4.77 -14.63 -11.03
C LEU A 188 4.15 -14.23 -9.69
N LEU A 189 4.95 -13.59 -8.86
CA LEU A 189 4.49 -13.01 -7.60
C LEU A 189 4.26 -11.50 -7.79
N LEU A 190 3.07 -11.05 -7.44
CA LEU A 190 2.65 -9.65 -7.51
C LEU A 190 2.38 -9.16 -6.08
N ASP A 191 3.32 -8.36 -5.53
CA ASP A 191 3.21 -7.79 -4.18
C ASP A 191 2.75 -6.34 -4.29
N GLU A 192 1.46 -6.10 -4.12
CA GLU A 192 0.80 -4.80 -4.19
C GLU A 192 1.17 -3.99 -5.47
N PRO A 193 1.01 -4.56 -6.67
CA PRO A 193 1.52 -3.97 -7.91
C PRO A 193 0.87 -2.63 -8.28
N THR A 194 -0.20 -2.23 -7.58
CA THR A 194 -0.92 -0.97 -7.87
C THR A 194 -0.80 0.09 -6.78
N SER A 195 -0.06 -0.18 -5.69
CA SER A 195 -0.06 0.63 -4.47
C SER A 195 0.40 2.09 -4.65
N MET A 196 1.37 2.37 -5.52
CA MET A 196 1.96 3.70 -5.71
C MET A 196 1.40 4.48 -6.91
N LEU A 197 0.26 4.03 -7.47
CA LEU A 197 -0.23 4.54 -8.73
C LEU A 197 -1.43 5.49 -8.55
N ASP A 198 -1.47 6.51 -9.38
CA ASP A 198 -2.69 7.29 -9.61
C ASP A 198 -3.69 6.48 -10.47
N ALA A 199 -4.92 6.98 -10.63
CA ALA A 199 -5.99 6.25 -11.33
C ALA A 199 -5.61 5.88 -12.77
N ALA A 200 -4.92 6.76 -13.49
CA ALA A 200 -4.48 6.51 -14.87
C ALA A 200 -3.40 5.42 -14.94
N GLY A 201 -2.39 5.50 -14.07
CA GLY A 201 -1.32 4.52 -13.94
C GLY A 201 -1.86 3.15 -13.54
N LEU A 202 -2.77 3.10 -12.57
CA LEU A 202 -3.42 1.88 -12.11
C LEU A 202 -4.17 1.16 -13.23
N GLY A 203 -5.00 1.89 -13.99
CA GLY A 203 -5.70 1.32 -15.14
C GLY A 203 -4.74 0.76 -16.21
N ALA A 204 -3.61 1.43 -16.44
CA ALA A 204 -2.59 0.96 -17.38
C ALA A 204 -1.89 -0.31 -16.87
N VAL A 205 -1.48 -0.35 -15.60
CA VAL A 205 -0.82 -1.52 -14.98
C VAL A 205 -1.76 -2.72 -14.93
N ARG A 206 -3.02 -2.53 -14.55
CA ARG A 206 -4.04 -3.61 -14.57
C ARG A 206 -4.17 -4.24 -15.96
N ARG A 207 -4.27 -3.44 -17.02
CA ARG A 207 -4.31 -3.97 -18.40
C ARG A 207 -3.02 -4.69 -18.79
N ALA A 208 -1.86 -4.14 -18.36
CA ALA A 208 -0.56 -4.74 -18.60
C ALA A 208 -0.43 -6.11 -17.91
N ILE A 209 -0.82 -6.23 -16.64
CA ILE A 209 -0.81 -7.50 -15.90
C ILE A 209 -1.68 -8.53 -16.64
N ARG A 210 -2.92 -8.17 -17.01
CA ARG A 210 -3.81 -9.08 -17.73
C ARG A 210 -3.22 -9.54 -19.06
N SER A 211 -2.75 -8.60 -19.89
CA SER A 211 -2.13 -8.90 -21.18
C SER A 211 -0.87 -9.78 -21.04
N ALA A 212 -0.07 -9.52 -20.02
CA ALA A 212 1.12 -10.28 -19.70
C ALA A 212 0.81 -11.72 -19.25
N VAL A 213 -0.17 -11.89 -18.37
CA VAL A 213 -0.64 -13.21 -17.92
C VAL A 213 -1.19 -14.01 -19.10
N ASP A 214 -1.98 -13.39 -19.98
CA ASP A 214 -2.50 -14.04 -21.18
C ASP A 214 -1.39 -14.46 -22.15
N THR A 215 -0.31 -13.68 -22.25
CA THR A 215 0.82 -13.91 -23.18
C THR A 215 1.78 -14.99 -22.69
N TYR A 216 2.17 -14.93 -21.39
CA TYR A 216 3.21 -15.77 -20.81
C TYR A 216 2.66 -16.96 -20.02
N ARG A 217 1.40 -16.88 -19.58
CA ARG A 217 0.69 -17.89 -18.79
C ARG A 217 1.46 -18.41 -17.57
N PRO A 218 2.10 -17.56 -16.76
CA PRO A 218 2.69 -17.99 -15.50
C PRO A 218 1.60 -18.40 -14.52
N ALA A 219 1.94 -19.24 -13.55
CA ALA A 219 1.14 -19.30 -12.33
C ALA A 219 1.30 -17.98 -11.57
N VAL A 220 0.22 -17.42 -11.00
CA VAL A 220 0.23 -16.10 -10.39
C VAL A 220 -0.15 -16.17 -8.92
N VAL A 221 0.61 -15.51 -8.06
CA VAL A 221 0.22 -15.23 -6.67
C VAL A 221 0.13 -13.71 -6.50
N LEU A 222 -1.06 -13.22 -6.22
CA LEU A 222 -1.37 -11.79 -6.06
C LEU A 222 -1.60 -11.45 -4.58
N VAL A 223 -0.93 -10.44 -4.08
CA VAL A 223 -1.27 -9.70 -2.86
C VAL A 223 -1.65 -8.29 -3.28
N GLU A 224 -2.84 -7.79 -2.89
CA GLU A 224 -3.30 -6.46 -3.26
C GLU A 224 -4.14 -5.85 -2.13
N HIS A 225 -3.98 -4.55 -1.91
CA HIS A 225 -4.76 -3.78 -0.95
C HIS A 225 -5.82 -2.90 -1.64
N ARG A 226 -5.55 -2.38 -2.83
CA ARG A 226 -6.48 -1.54 -3.59
C ARG A 226 -7.38 -2.36 -4.50
N ILE A 227 -8.13 -3.29 -3.90
CA ILE A 227 -8.85 -4.35 -4.60
C ILE A 227 -9.89 -3.80 -5.57
N ASP A 228 -10.69 -2.80 -5.17
CA ASP A 228 -11.74 -2.22 -6.02
C ASP A 228 -11.14 -1.50 -7.25
N GLU A 229 -10.05 -0.80 -7.04
CA GLU A 229 -9.36 -0.12 -8.13
C GLU A 229 -8.63 -1.11 -9.03
N PHE A 230 -8.07 -2.18 -8.46
CA PHE A 230 -7.45 -3.28 -9.22
C PHE A 230 -8.48 -4.01 -10.09
N THR A 231 -9.66 -4.33 -9.56
CA THR A 231 -10.71 -5.02 -10.30
C THR A 231 -11.49 -4.09 -11.24
N GLY A 232 -11.62 -2.82 -10.87
CA GLY A 232 -12.42 -1.82 -11.59
C GLY A 232 -13.89 -2.21 -11.68
N THR A 233 -14.47 -2.09 -12.89
CA THR A 233 -15.89 -2.42 -13.11
C THR A 233 -16.22 -3.91 -13.08
N ALA A 234 -15.21 -4.78 -13.06
CA ALA A 234 -15.42 -6.23 -13.02
C ALA A 234 -15.74 -6.76 -11.62
N GLY A 235 -15.49 -5.96 -10.56
CA GLY A 235 -15.71 -6.37 -9.18
C GLY A 235 -15.01 -7.69 -8.83
N ILE A 236 -15.66 -8.56 -8.06
CA ILE A 236 -15.09 -9.86 -7.66
C ILE A 236 -14.68 -10.72 -8.86
N ALA A 237 -15.38 -10.63 -9.99
CA ALA A 237 -15.04 -11.38 -11.21
C ALA A 237 -13.70 -10.95 -11.85
N GLY A 238 -13.16 -9.79 -11.47
CA GLY A 238 -11.85 -9.31 -11.90
C GLY A 238 -10.67 -9.83 -11.08
N LEU A 239 -10.93 -10.58 -9.99
CA LEU A 239 -9.93 -11.20 -9.14
C LEU A 239 -9.46 -12.56 -9.67
N PRO A 240 -8.28 -13.05 -9.26
CA PRO A 240 -7.91 -14.45 -9.42
C PRO A 240 -9.03 -15.40 -8.98
N PRO A 241 -9.26 -16.51 -9.71
CA PRO A 241 -10.39 -17.41 -9.44
C PRO A 241 -10.29 -18.16 -8.12
N ARG A 242 -9.08 -18.28 -7.54
CA ARG A 242 -8.81 -18.94 -6.26
C ARG A 242 -8.28 -17.95 -5.24
N ALA A 243 -8.72 -18.07 -4.01
CA ALA A 243 -8.30 -17.25 -2.89
C ALA A 243 -7.77 -18.09 -1.74
N LEU A 244 -6.66 -17.63 -1.15
CA LEU A 244 -6.08 -18.11 0.10
C LEU A 244 -6.28 -17.06 1.18
N VAL A 245 -6.74 -17.44 2.35
CA VAL A 245 -6.87 -16.54 3.50
C VAL A 245 -5.87 -16.93 4.58
N LEU A 246 -4.99 -15.97 4.93
CA LEU A 246 -4.07 -16.09 6.06
C LEU A 246 -4.66 -15.40 7.29
N GLY A 247 -4.71 -16.11 8.41
CA GLY A 247 -5.10 -15.62 9.72
C GLY A 247 -3.97 -14.89 10.45
N GLU A 248 -4.27 -14.39 11.66
CA GLU A 248 -3.33 -13.60 12.48
C GLU A 248 -2.04 -14.35 12.86
N ALA A 249 -2.13 -15.67 13.07
CA ALA A 249 -0.97 -16.52 13.38
C ALA A 249 -0.28 -17.07 12.11
N GLY A 250 -0.55 -16.52 10.93
CA GLY A 250 -0.02 -17.01 9.66
C GLY A 250 -0.51 -18.41 9.28
N THR A 251 -1.67 -18.84 9.80
CA THR A 251 -2.32 -20.09 9.46
C THR A 251 -3.26 -19.93 8.27
N VAL A 252 -3.48 -20.97 7.48
CA VAL A 252 -4.49 -20.98 6.43
C VAL A 252 -5.87 -21.13 7.05
N ILE A 253 -6.73 -20.11 6.87
CA ILE A 253 -8.14 -20.14 7.31
C ILE A 253 -9.05 -20.72 6.22
N ALA A 254 -8.80 -20.36 4.96
CA ALA A 254 -9.56 -20.80 3.82
C ALA A 254 -8.68 -20.87 2.57
N ASP A 255 -8.99 -21.82 1.69
CA ASP A 255 -8.39 -21.97 0.36
C ASP A 255 -9.46 -22.56 -0.57
N GLY A 256 -9.82 -21.82 -1.63
CA GLY A 256 -10.87 -22.26 -2.54
C GLY A 256 -11.28 -21.19 -3.56
N PRO A 257 -12.40 -21.38 -4.27
CA PRO A 257 -12.91 -20.40 -5.21
C PRO A 257 -13.13 -19.04 -4.54
N THR A 258 -12.61 -17.96 -5.15
CA THR A 258 -12.62 -16.61 -4.56
C THR A 258 -14.02 -16.16 -4.15
N VAL A 259 -15.03 -16.45 -4.97
CA VAL A 259 -16.44 -16.08 -4.67
C VAL A 259 -16.93 -16.77 -3.40
N ASP A 260 -16.63 -18.07 -3.25
CA ASP A 260 -17.07 -18.86 -2.08
C ASP A 260 -16.35 -18.43 -0.81
N VAL A 261 -15.02 -18.22 -0.91
CA VAL A 261 -14.20 -17.74 0.20
C VAL A 261 -14.68 -16.38 0.70
N LEU A 262 -14.95 -15.43 -0.21
CA LEU A 262 -15.45 -14.10 0.16
C LEU A 262 -16.88 -14.15 0.70
N ALA A 263 -17.74 -15.01 0.18
CA ALA A 263 -19.10 -15.20 0.70
C ALA A 263 -19.12 -15.77 2.13
N GLN A 264 -18.25 -16.74 2.42
CA GLN A 264 -18.19 -17.42 3.72
C GLN A 264 -17.41 -16.63 4.77
N HIS A 265 -16.26 -16.04 4.39
CA HIS A 265 -15.31 -15.41 5.31
C HIS A 265 -15.29 -13.89 5.22
N GLY A 266 -15.99 -13.25 4.27
CA GLY A 266 -15.94 -11.81 4.03
C GLY A 266 -16.27 -10.98 5.27
N ARG A 267 -17.26 -11.38 6.10
CA ARG A 267 -17.58 -10.67 7.34
C ARG A 267 -16.42 -10.70 8.34
N SER A 268 -15.83 -11.86 8.56
CA SER A 268 -14.69 -11.99 9.49
C SER A 268 -13.44 -11.29 8.96
N LEU A 269 -13.18 -11.35 7.66
CA LEU A 269 -12.11 -10.61 7.01
C LEU A 269 -12.28 -9.09 7.16
N ASN A 270 -13.51 -8.57 6.98
CA ASN A 270 -13.81 -7.16 7.20
C ASN A 270 -13.56 -6.75 8.65
N GLN A 271 -14.03 -7.54 9.61
CA GLN A 271 -13.78 -7.31 11.04
C GLN A 271 -12.30 -7.33 11.40
N ASN A 272 -11.50 -8.16 10.73
CA ASN A 272 -10.06 -8.24 10.93
C ASN A 272 -9.27 -7.16 10.16
N GLY A 273 -9.96 -6.25 9.47
CA GLY A 273 -9.34 -5.11 8.79
C GLY A 273 -8.67 -5.45 7.46
N CYS A 274 -9.05 -6.54 6.83
CA CYS A 274 -8.61 -6.83 5.46
C CYS A 274 -9.27 -5.87 4.47
N TRP A 275 -8.54 -5.46 3.46
CA TRP A 275 -9.12 -4.83 2.28
C TRP A 275 -9.91 -5.88 1.49
N LEU A 276 -11.12 -5.54 1.12
CA LEU A 276 -12.06 -6.43 0.43
C LEU A 276 -12.69 -5.75 -0.77
N PRO A 277 -13.18 -6.50 -1.77
CA PRO A 277 -14.02 -5.94 -2.81
C PRO A 277 -15.26 -5.27 -2.20
N LEU A 278 -15.70 -4.17 -2.82
CA LEU A 278 -16.85 -3.38 -2.35
C LEU A 278 -18.10 -4.24 -2.13
N GLU A 279 -18.39 -5.18 -3.03
CA GLU A 279 -19.54 -6.08 -2.89
C GLU A 279 -19.45 -6.92 -1.61
N THR A 280 -18.26 -7.36 -1.24
CA THR A 280 -18.03 -8.14 -0.01
C THR A 280 -18.19 -7.26 1.22
N GLU A 281 -17.65 -6.03 1.19
CA GLU A 281 -17.83 -5.05 2.27
C GLU A 281 -19.31 -4.71 2.46
N LEU A 282 -20.04 -4.45 1.37
CA LEU A 282 -21.48 -4.16 1.42
C LEU A 282 -22.27 -5.33 1.97
N LEU A 283 -21.97 -6.56 1.55
CA LEU A 283 -22.60 -7.76 2.10
C LEU A 283 -22.34 -7.89 3.61
N ALA A 284 -21.10 -7.65 4.05
CA ALA A 284 -20.73 -7.74 5.46
C ALA A 284 -21.51 -6.75 6.33
N VAL A 285 -21.80 -5.54 5.82
CA VAL A 285 -22.43 -4.44 6.57
C VAL A 285 -23.94 -4.40 6.40
N THR A 286 -24.45 -4.56 5.18
CA THR A 286 -25.89 -4.46 4.90
C THR A 286 -26.63 -5.81 5.00
N GLY A 287 -25.89 -6.91 4.97
CA GLY A 287 -26.45 -8.27 4.88
C GLY A 287 -27.04 -8.61 3.50
N CYS A 288 -26.92 -7.72 2.52
CA CYS A 288 -27.48 -7.88 1.18
C CYS A 288 -26.36 -8.20 0.18
N ALA A 289 -26.52 -9.27 -0.60
CA ALA A 289 -25.59 -9.63 -1.65
C ALA A 289 -25.75 -8.74 -2.89
N GLY A 290 -24.67 -8.53 -3.62
CA GLY A 290 -24.63 -7.80 -4.88
C GLY A 290 -23.95 -6.44 -4.78
N GLY A 291 -23.92 -5.73 -5.92
CA GLY A 291 -23.29 -4.41 -6.02
C GLY A 291 -24.23 -3.24 -5.72
N LEU A 292 -23.72 -2.03 -5.89
CA LEU A 292 -24.44 -0.76 -5.63
C LEU A 292 -25.76 -0.59 -6.42
N GLY A 293 -25.95 -1.36 -7.51
CA GLY A 293 -27.20 -1.36 -8.29
C GLY A 293 -28.35 -2.11 -7.64
N GLU A 294 -28.06 -3.01 -6.71
CA GLU A 294 -29.07 -3.89 -6.10
C GLU A 294 -29.99 -3.15 -5.14
N PRO A 295 -31.32 -3.34 -5.24
CA PRO A 295 -32.28 -2.62 -4.40
C PRO A 295 -32.06 -2.83 -2.89
N GLY A 296 -31.70 -4.04 -2.46
CA GLY A 296 -31.42 -4.36 -1.05
C GLY A 296 -30.19 -3.62 -0.52
N VAL A 297 -29.09 -3.57 -1.30
CA VAL A 297 -27.88 -2.84 -0.95
C VAL A 297 -28.17 -1.33 -0.85
N ARG A 298 -28.90 -0.77 -1.80
CA ARG A 298 -29.28 0.65 -1.79
C ARG A 298 -30.16 0.99 -0.58
N ALA A 299 -31.13 0.15 -0.26
CA ALA A 299 -31.95 0.33 0.94
C ALA A 299 -31.10 0.27 2.22
N GLY A 300 -30.16 -0.68 2.31
CA GLY A 300 -29.21 -0.78 3.42
C GLY A 300 -28.37 0.49 3.56
N LEU A 301 -27.77 0.99 2.47
CA LEU A 301 -26.98 2.24 2.48
C LEU A 301 -27.82 3.45 2.89
N ARG A 302 -29.09 3.55 2.45
CA ARG A 302 -30.01 4.61 2.89
C ARG A 302 -30.25 4.54 4.40
N SER A 303 -30.50 3.35 4.94
CA SER A 303 -30.70 3.14 6.37
C SER A 303 -29.47 3.54 7.19
N LEU A 304 -28.25 3.22 6.72
CA LEU A 304 -27.01 3.66 7.37
C LEU A 304 -26.86 5.20 7.38
N GLY A 305 -27.45 5.89 6.40
CA GLY A 305 -27.46 7.35 6.32
C GLY A 305 -28.53 8.02 7.19
N GLU A 306 -29.47 7.29 7.82
CA GLU A 306 -30.53 7.87 8.63
C GLU A 306 -30.05 8.36 10.00
N PRO A 307 -30.67 9.43 10.57
CA PRO A 307 -30.16 10.09 11.75
C PRO A 307 -30.40 9.28 13.03
N ALA A 308 -29.32 8.83 13.64
CA ALA A 308 -29.23 8.57 15.07
C ALA A 308 -28.17 9.53 15.65
N GLY A 309 -28.60 10.74 16.05
CA GLY A 309 -27.75 11.73 16.72
C GLY A 309 -26.85 12.57 15.77
N ALA A 310 -26.49 13.76 16.22
CA ALA A 310 -25.65 14.69 15.48
C ALA A 310 -24.19 14.20 15.39
N LEU A 311 -23.81 13.65 14.26
CA LEU A 311 -22.42 13.53 13.84
C LEU A 311 -22.10 14.71 12.89
N GLY A 312 -22.30 15.93 13.40
CA GLY A 312 -21.88 17.15 12.72
C GLY A 312 -20.50 17.53 13.21
N ARG A 313 -19.50 17.50 12.33
CA ARG A 313 -18.24 18.17 12.60
C ARG A 313 -18.49 19.66 12.74
N ARG A 314 -17.76 20.33 13.62
CA ARG A 314 -17.87 21.78 13.81
C ARG A 314 -17.67 22.49 12.48
N GLN A 315 -18.60 23.40 12.12
CA GLN A 315 -18.46 24.27 10.96
C GLN A 315 -17.64 25.55 11.27
N ASP A 316 -17.39 25.83 12.55
CA ASP A 316 -16.63 26.99 12.99
C ASP A 316 -15.15 26.62 13.18
N PHE A 317 -14.37 26.85 12.14
CA PHE A 317 -12.92 26.73 12.21
C PHE A 317 -12.29 27.90 12.96
N GLY A 318 -11.16 27.64 13.63
CA GLY A 318 -10.39 28.62 14.34
C GLY A 318 -9.75 29.67 13.42
N ARG A 319 -8.90 30.53 14.00
CA ARG A 319 -8.11 31.49 13.24
C ARG A 319 -7.18 30.83 12.23
N ILE A 320 -6.75 31.59 11.22
CA ILE A 320 -5.69 31.18 10.30
C ILE A 320 -4.41 30.98 11.12
N VAL A 321 -3.78 29.82 10.94
CA VAL A 321 -2.56 29.38 11.63
C VAL A 321 -1.35 29.28 10.70
N LEU A 322 -1.58 29.19 9.39
CA LEU A 322 -0.54 29.20 8.36
C LEU A 322 -1.09 29.78 7.07
N THR A 323 -0.31 30.63 6.41
CA THR A 323 -0.64 31.24 5.11
C THR A 323 0.52 31.07 4.15
N ALA A 324 0.23 30.64 2.93
CA ALA A 324 1.12 30.70 1.78
C ALA A 324 0.59 31.73 0.79
N THR A 325 1.45 32.61 0.27
CA THR A 325 1.08 33.67 -0.66
C THR A 325 1.98 33.63 -1.89
N ASP A 326 1.37 33.47 -3.07
CA ASP A 326 2.02 33.44 -4.39
C ASP A 326 3.27 32.56 -4.47
N VAL A 327 3.22 31.37 -3.85
CA VAL A 327 4.34 30.46 -3.75
C VAL A 327 4.64 29.82 -5.11
N VAL A 328 5.89 30.00 -5.57
CA VAL A 328 6.45 29.33 -6.75
C VAL A 328 7.53 28.35 -6.30
N ILE A 329 7.49 27.14 -6.80
CA ILE A 329 8.43 26.07 -6.46
C ILE A 329 9.09 25.56 -7.74
N ASP A 330 10.41 25.70 -7.84
CA ASP A 330 11.21 25.23 -8.96
C ASP A 330 11.81 23.84 -8.66
N ARG A 331 12.05 23.03 -9.69
CA ARG A 331 12.93 21.88 -9.57
C ARG A 331 14.34 22.39 -9.36
N GLY A 332 15.00 21.89 -8.28
CA GLY A 332 16.31 22.37 -7.81
C GLY A 332 17.35 22.62 -8.91
N VAL A 333 18.31 23.47 -8.60
CA VAL A 333 19.42 23.96 -9.44
C VAL A 333 20.11 22.80 -10.16
N GLY A 334 19.87 22.66 -11.47
CA GLY A 334 20.48 21.60 -12.27
C GLY A 334 19.96 21.43 -13.70
N ALA A 335 19.04 22.30 -14.17
CA ALA A 335 18.65 22.27 -15.59
C ALA A 335 19.83 22.81 -16.44
N PRO A 336 20.34 22.04 -17.43
CA PRO A 336 21.50 22.46 -18.24
C PRO A 336 21.32 23.76 -19.04
N ASN A 337 20.11 24.29 -19.13
CA ASN A 337 19.76 25.43 -20.01
C ASN A 337 19.12 26.63 -19.29
N GLY A 338 19.21 26.78 -17.96
CA GLY A 338 18.90 28.04 -17.27
C GLY A 338 17.43 28.47 -17.20
N THR A 339 16.49 27.75 -17.79
CA THR A 339 15.05 27.99 -17.67
C THR A 339 14.41 26.89 -16.82
N ALA A 340 14.45 27.07 -15.50
CA ALA A 340 13.75 26.18 -14.59
C ALA A 340 12.24 26.28 -14.82
N THR A 341 11.63 25.23 -15.34
CA THR A 341 10.18 25.16 -15.41
C THR A 341 9.65 24.89 -13.99
N PRO A 342 8.80 25.75 -13.42
CA PRO A 342 8.32 25.58 -12.05
C PRO A 342 7.51 24.29 -11.91
N VAL A 343 7.66 23.63 -10.77
CA VAL A 343 6.81 22.51 -10.34
C VAL A 343 5.42 23.03 -9.99
N LEU A 344 5.39 24.15 -9.26
CA LEU A 344 4.17 24.90 -8.91
C LEU A 344 4.38 26.39 -9.11
N ALA A 345 3.33 27.09 -9.54
CA ALA A 345 3.36 28.51 -9.85
C ALA A 345 2.17 29.25 -9.20
N GLY A 346 2.45 30.23 -8.35
CA GLY A 346 1.45 31.15 -7.80
C GLY A 346 0.45 30.49 -6.85
N VAL A 347 0.90 29.53 -6.01
CA VAL A 347 0.01 28.86 -5.05
C VAL A 347 -0.22 29.76 -3.84
N SER A 348 -1.49 30.07 -3.57
CA SER A 348 -1.93 30.79 -2.37
C SER A 348 -2.95 29.94 -1.63
N LEU A 349 -2.78 29.78 -0.31
CA LEU A 349 -3.69 29.03 0.57
C LEU A 349 -3.57 29.48 2.03
N ASP A 350 -4.65 29.31 2.78
CA ASP A 350 -4.72 29.49 4.22
C ASP A 350 -5.13 28.20 4.91
N LEU A 351 -4.53 27.91 6.06
CA LEU A 351 -4.92 26.81 6.94
C LEU A 351 -5.46 27.35 8.26
N ARG A 352 -6.60 26.82 8.71
CA ARG A 352 -7.30 27.26 9.92
C ARG A 352 -7.20 26.21 11.02
N GLY A 353 -7.15 26.65 12.28
CA GLY A 353 -7.16 25.75 13.42
C GLY A 353 -8.43 24.87 13.42
N GLY A 354 -8.29 23.57 13.67
CA GLY A 354 -9.40 22.60 13.69
C GLY A 354 -9.90 22.16 12.30
N GLU A 355 -9.34 22.71 11.21
CA GLU A 355 -9.68 22.36 9.83
C GLU A 355 -8.83 21.19 9.33
N ILE A 356 -9.45 20.26 8.62
CA ILE A 356 -8.74 19.21 7.87
C ILE A 356 -8.89 19.47 6.39
N VAL A 357 -7.77 19.73 5.74
CA VAL A 357 -7.66 20.00 4.31
C VAL A 357 -7.00 18.82 3.60
N ALA A 358 -7.60 18.32 2.53
CA ALA A 358 -6.97 17.33 1.66
C ALA A 358 -6.34 18.02 0.44
N LEU A 359 -5.10 17.66 0.13
CA LEU A 359 -4.38 18.11 -1.06
C LEU A 359 -4.41 17.02 -2.13
N LEU A 360 -5.14 17.25 -3.20
CA LEU A 360 -5.36 16.32 -4.29
C LEU A 360 -4.60 16.69 -5.56
N GLY A 361 -4.44 15.71 -6.45
CA GLY A 361 -3.80 15.85 -7.76
C GLY A 361 -3.11 14.57 -8.17
N GLY A 362 -2.87 14.39 -9.45
CA GLY A 362 -2.13 13.25 -10.00
C GLY A 362 -0.68 13.17 -9.50
N ASN A 363 0.01 12.10 -9.85
CA ASN A 363 1.42 11.95 -9.53
C ASN A 363 2.26 13.03 -10.26
N GLY A 364 3.25 13.58 -9.54
CA GLY A 364 4.12 14.62 -10.09
C GLY A 364 3.54 16.03 -10.16
N THR A 365 2.32 16.28 -9.67
CA THR A 365 1.69 17.62 -9.65
C THR A 365 2.30 18.59 -8.62
N GLY A 366 3.22 18.11 -7.76
CA GLY A 366 3.91 18.95 -6.79
C GLY A 366 3.37 18.91 -5.36
N LYS A 367 2.48 17.96 -5.01
CA LYS A 367 1.92 17.83 -3.64
C LYS A 367 3.01 17.75 -2.57
N THR A 368 3.93 16.82 -2.69
CA THR A 368 5.06 16.66 -1.76
C THR A 368 5.93 17.92 -1.71
N SER A 369 6.20 18.54 -2.87
CA SER A 369 7.00 19.78 -2.94
C SER A 369 6.31 20.93 -2.19
N LEU A 370 4.98 21.04 -2.32
CA LEU A 370 4.20 22.03 -1.58
C LEU A 370 4.25 21.76 -0.08
N LEU A 371 4.01 20.51 0.35
CA LEU A 371 4.08 20.13 1.77
C LEU A 371 5.46 20.43 2.38
N LEU A 372 6.56 20.10 1.67
CA LEU A 372 7.92 20.40 2.11
C LEU A 372 8.18 21.91 2.20
N THR A 373 7.60 22.70 1.28
CA THR A 373 7.72 24.15 1.29
C THR A 373 6.96 24.76 2.46
N LEU A 374 5.72 24.30 2.71
CA LEU A 374 4.92 24.70 3.88
C LEU A 374 5.59 24.31 5.21
N ALA A 375 6.28 23.17 5.24
CA ALA A 375 7.06 22.72 6.40
C ALA A 375 8.33 23.57 6.64
N GLY A 376 8.73 24.43 5.68
CA GLY A 376 9.97 25.18 5.72
C GLY A 376 11.22 24.34 5.44
N LEU A 377 11.05 23.12 4.89
CA LEU A 377 12.13 22.22 4.49
C LEU A 377 12.64 22.51 3.07
N HIS A 378 11.81 23.16 2.27
CA HIS A 378 12.14 23.65 0.94
C HIS A 378 11.82 25.14 0.84
N ARG A 379 12.70 25.94 0.24
CA ARG A 379 12.47 27.39 0.06
C ARG A 379 11.73 27.62 -1.26
N PRO A 380 10.64 28.40 -1.26
CA PRO A 380 10.01 28.83 -2.50
C PRO A 380 10.96 29.78 -3.26
N SER A 381 10.91 29.74 -4.60
CA SER A 381 11.64 30.69 -5.45
C SER A 381 10.98 32.08 -5.48
N VAL A 382 9.66 32.12 -5.35
CA VAL A 382 8.85 33.35 -5.21
C VAL A 382 7.80 33.10 -4.14
N GLY A 383 7.27 34.17 -3.55
CA GLY A 383 6.22 34.13 -2.54
C GLY A 383 6.74 33.88 -1.12
N THR A 384 5.82 33.73 -0.19
CA THR A 384 6.13 33.60 1.24
C THR A 384 5.22 32.56 1.91
N VAL A 385 5.75 31.91 2.96
CA VAL A 385 4.99 31.10 3.90
C VAL A 385 5.14 31.72 5.29
N THR A 386 4.01 32.02 5.94
CA THR A 386 3.98 32.67 7.25
C THR A 386 3.04 31.91 8.20
N GLY A 387 3.29 32.01 9.50
CA GLY A 387 2.44 31.38 10.53
C GLY A 387 3.18 30.40 11.44
N ALA A 388 2.45 29.45 11.99
CA ALA A 388 2.99 28.47 12.92
C ALA A 388 3.91 27.46 12.21
N ARG A 389 4.97 27.02 12.91
CA ARG A 389 5.86 25.98 12.38
C ARG A 389 5.17 24.62 12.39
N PRO A 390 4.96 23.96 11.22
CA PRO A 390 4.28 22.68 11.14
C PRO A 390 5.11 21.51 11.67
N GLY A 391 4.41 20.42 12.03
CA GLY A 391 4.98 19.06 12.03
C GLY A 391 4.79 18.44 10.64
N MET A 392 5.69 17.51 10.24
CA MET A 392 5.62 16.84 8.93
C MET A 392 5.69 15.32 9.09
N ILE A 393 4.69 14.63 8.54
CA ILE A 393 4.70 13.18 8.35
C ILE A 393 5.09 12.92 6.88
N PHE A 394 6.22 12.26 6.67
CA PHE A 394 6.75 12.00 5.34
C PHE A 394 6.09 10.77 4.70
N GLN A 395 6.02 10.73 3.37
CA GLN A 395 5.55 9.58 2.62
C GLN A 395 6.40 8.33 2.92
N ASN A 396 7.73 8.44 2.97
CA ASN A 396 8.59 7.39 3.51
C ASN A 396 8.85 7.69 4.99
N ALA A 397 8.30 6.85 5.87
CA ALA A 397 8.42 7.00 7.32
C ALA A 397 9.87 6.99 7.81
N GLU A 398 10.78 6.29 7.12
CA GLU A 398 12.20 6.18 7.51
C GLU A 398 12.95 7.52 7.42
N HIS A 399 12.49 8.45 6.59
CA HIS A 399 13.09 9.79 6.50
C HIS A 399 12.91 10.63 7.77
N GLN A 400 12.03 10.19 8.67
CA GLN A 400 11.72 10.87 9.91
C GLN A 400 12.52 10.30 11.10
N PHE A 401 12.98 9.04 11.02
CA PHE A 401 13.54 8.33 12.16
C PHE A 401 14.97 8.77 12.47
N VAL A 402 15.18 9.17 13.73
CA VAL A 402 16.47 9.63 14.27
C VAL A 402 16.94 8.82 15.47
N GLU A 403 16.05 8.05 16.12
CA GLU A 403 16.34 7.30 17.32
C GLU A 403 16.54 5.81 17.07
N HIS A 404 17.19 5.15 18.02
CA HIS A 404 17.51 3.72 17.91
C HIS A 404 16.38 2.79 18.37
N THR A 405 15.36 3.33 19.04
CA THR A 405 14.22 2.58 19.55
C THR A 405 12.90 3.30 19.27
N VAL A 406 11.81 2.52 19.16
CA VAL A 406 10.45 3.05 18.96
C VAL A 406 10.06 4.04 20.08
N ARG A 407 10.34 3.68 21.36
CA ARG A 407 10.07 4.60 22.48
C ARG A 407 10.91 5.86 22.42
N GLY A 408 12.17 5.75 21.99
CA GLY A 408 13.06 6.89 21.81
C GLY A 408 12.51 7.83 20.74
N GLU A 409 12.06 7.30 19.61
CA GLU A 409 11.50 8.06 18.49
C GLU A 409 10.27 8.89 18.92
N ILE A 410 9.35 8.29 19.68
CA ILE A 410 8.17 9.03 20.21
C ILE A 410 8.60 10.10 21.22
N ARG A 411 9.62 9.83 22.03
CA ARG A 411 10.10 10.76 23.08
C ARG A 411 11.03 11.85 22.53
N HIS A 412 11.52 11.69 21.30
CA HIS A 412 12.49 12.62 20.71
C HIS A 412 11.97 14.06 20.72
N GLY A 413 12.76 14.99 21.27
CA GLY A 413 12.37 16.39 21.41
C GLY A 413 11.27 16.69 22.43
N LEU A 414 10.83 15.71 23.22
CA LEU A 414 9.76 15.84 24.25
C LEU A 414 10.28 15.44 25.65
N PRO A 415 11.17 16.24 26.26
CA PRO A 415 11.76 15.89 27.55
C PRO A 415 10.74 15.83 28.71
N SER A 416 9.58 16.50 28.56
CA SER A 416 8.50 16.51 29.54
C SER A 416 7.50 15.38 29.39
N LEU A 417 7.62 14.53 28.35
CA LEU A 417 6.71 13.40 28.15
C LEU A 417 6.94 12.35 29.24
N SER A 418 5.93 12.14 30.09
CA SER A 418 5.96 11.13 31.16
C SER A 418 5.95 9.70 30.62
N ASP A 419 6.37 8.75 31.46
CA ASP A 419 6.33 7.32 31.08
C ASP A 419 4.90 6.84 30.85
N ASP A 420 3.93 7.31 31.63
CA ASP A 420 2.52 6.93 31.47
C ASP A 420 1.94 7.45 30.14
N GLU A 421 2.24 8.71 29.77
CA GLU A 421 1.84 9.27 28.47
C GLU A 421 2.49 8.51 27.32
N LEU A 422 3.77 8.18 27.42
CA LEU A 422 4.47 7.38 26.41
C LEU A 422 3.81 6.01 26.26
N GLN A 423 3.48 5.32 27.38
CA GLN A 423 2.79 4.04 27.32
C GLN A 423 1.39 4.17 26.70
N ALA A 424 0.66 5.23 26.99
CA ALA A 424 -0.64 5.51 26.38
C ALA A 424 -0.53 5.72 24.86
N ILE A 425 0.51 6.43 24.40
CA ILE A 425 0.78 6.62 22.96
C ILE A 425 1.14 5.29 22.29
N LEU A 426 2.08 4.53 22.90
CA LEU A 426 2.48 3.22 22.40
C LEU A 426 1.28 2.26 22.29
N HIS A 427 0.43 2.24 23.30
CA HIS A 427 -0.78 1.41 23.31
C HIS A 427 -1.77 1.84 22.22
N ARG A 428 -2.10 3.15 22.13
CA ARG A 428 -3.02 3.72 21.14
C ARG A 428 -2.62 3.37 19.71
N HIS A 429 -1.32 3.40 19.41
CA HIS A 429 -0.77 3.10 18.10
C HIS A 429 -0.31 1.65 17.93
N ARG A 430 -0.64 0.76 18.90
CA ARG A 430 -0.29 -0.68 18.88
C ARG A 430 1.21 -0.94 18.69
N LEU A 431 2.04 -0.16 19.37
CA LEU A 431 3.50 -0.22 19.31
C LEU A 431 4.12 -0.71 20.62
N THR A 432 3.32 -1.07 21.65
CA THR A 432 3.81 -1.43 22.99
C THR A 432 4.82 -2.60 22.96
N HIS A 433 4.52 -3.65 22.18
CA HIS A 433 5.39 -4.83 22.04
C HIS A 433 6.66 -4.56 21.22
N LEU A 434 6.74 -3.41 20.56
CA LEU A 434 7.85 -2.98 19.71
C LEU A 434 8.70 -1.88 20.36
N ALA A 435 8.35 -1.43 21.58
CA ALA A 435 8.90 -0.23 22.21
C ALA A 435 10.44 -0.17 22.24
N ASP A 436 11.10 -1.30 22.44
CA ASP A 436 12.56 -1.42 22.51
C ASP A 436 13.23 -1.85 21.20
N GLN A 437 12.44 -2.04 20.14
CA GLN A 437 12.98 -2.40 18.83
C GLN A 437 13.46 -1.16 18.05
N SER A 438 14.38 -1.40 17.12
CA SER A 438 14.82 -0.36 16.19
C SER A 438 13.70 -0.03 15.20
N PRO A 439 13.39 1.28 14.95
CA PRO A 439 12.42 1.72 13.95
C PRO A 439 12.64 1.11 12.56
N TYR A 440 13.90 0.91 12.17
CA TYR A 440 14.26 0.36 10.86
C TYR A 440 13.94 -1.13 10.68
N ARG A 441 13.67 -1.86 11.78
CA ARG A 441 13.31 -3.29 11.76
C ARG A 441 11.80 -3.53 11.74
N LEU A 442 11.02 -2.48 11.81
CA LEU A 442 9.57 -2.53 11.77
C LEU A 442 9.08 -2.87 10.34
N SER A 443 7.92 -3.49 10.25
CA SER A 443 7.18 -3.61 8.99
C SER A 443 6.74 -2.24 8.47
N GLY A 444 6.38 -2.12 7.19
CA GLY A 444 5.93 -0.86 6.60
C GLY A 444 4.78 -0.20 7.35
N GLY A 445 3.77 -0.98 7.72
CA GLY A 445 2.64 -0.49 8.51
C GLY A 445 3.04 -0.05 9.93
N GLU A 446 3.93 -0.80 10.60
CA GLU A 446 4.46 -0.42 11.93
C GLU A 446 5.29 0.87 11.85
N LYS A 447 6.13 1.03 10.83
CA LYS A 447 6.87 2.28 10.56
C LYS A 447 5.93 3.46 10.38
N ARG A 448 4.85 3.27 9.61
CA ARG A 448 3.85 4.32 9.40
C ARG A 448 3.14 4.71 10.69
N ARG A 449 2.69 3.72 11.50
CA ARG A 449 2.09 3.98 12.81
C ARG A 449 3.04 4.72 13.74
N LEU A 450 4.33 4.37 13.75
CA LEU A 450 5.35 5.07 14.54
C LEU A 450 5.53 6.51 14.07
N SER A 451 5.62 6.76 12.75
CA SER A 451 5.75 8.09 12.18
C SER A 451 4.58 9.00 12.59
N VAL A 452 3.35 8.49 12.51
CA VAL A 452 2.15 9.22 12.92
C VAL A 452 2.16 9.46 14.44
N ALA A 453 2.46 8.44 15.26
CA ALA A 453 2.50 8.52 16.71
C ALA A 453 3.52 9.57 17.19
N ALA A 454 4.73 9.55 16.64
CA ALA A 454 5.78 10.50 16.98
C ALA A 454 5.38 11.95 16.65
N MET A 455 4.80 12.20 15.47
CA MET A 455 4.36 13.55 15.11
C MET A 455 3.16 14.04 15.90
N LEU A 456 2.21 13.17 16.22
CA LEU A 456 1.05 13.54 17.04
C LEU A 456 1.41 13.81 18.51
N ALA A 457 2.49 13.20 19.01
CA ALA A 457 3.01 13.47 20.34
C ALA A 457 3.48 14.93 20.52
N HIS A 458 3.95 15.56 19.45
CA HIS A 458 4.33 16.98 19.46
C HIS A 458 3.10 17.89 19.42
N ASP A 459 3.10 18.94 20.25
CA ASP A 459 2.04 19.96 20.24
C ASP A 459 2.30 21.02 19.14
N ARG A 460 2.10 20.64 17.88
CA ARG A 460 2.21 21.52 16.72
C ARG A 460 0.82 21.99 16.29
N PRO A 461 0.61 23.32 16.12
CA PRO A 461 -0.70 23.84 15.66
C PRO A 461 -1.08 23.39 14.25
N VAL A 462 -0.09 23.05 13.41
CA VAL A 462 -0.28 22.57 12.04
C VAL A 462 0.45 21.26 11.87
N LEU A 463 -0.23 20.26 11.31
CA LEU A 463 0.33 18.99 10.90
C LEU A 463 0.17 18.82 9.39
N LEU A 464 1.29 18.62 8.71
CA LEU A 464 1.35 18.28 7.29
C LEU A 464 1.61 16.77 7.17
N ALA A 465 0.87 16.07 6.31
CA ALA A 465 1.00 14.64 6.17
C ALA A 465 1.00 14.24 4.69
N ASP A 466 2.10 13.65 4.23
CA ASP A 466 2.22 13.15 2.86
C ASP A 466 1.82 11.68 2.82
N GLU A 467 0.64 11.38 2.24
CA GLU A 467 0.06 10.04 2.11
C GLU A 467 0.03 9.26 3.46
N PRO A 468 -0.61 9.78 4.53
CA PRO A 468 -0.49 9.21 5.89
C PRO A 468 -1.04 7.79 6.05
N THR A 469 -1.89 7.34 5.13
CA THR A 469 -2.51 6.00 5.15
C THR A 469 -1.89 5.01 4.18
N PHE A 470 -0.84 5.43 3.46
CA PHE A 470 -0.17 4.60 2.47
C PHE A 470 0.43 3.33 3.09
N GLY A 471 0.16 2.17 2.48
CA GLY A 471 0.69 0.85 2.93
C GLY A 471 0.07 0.33 4.23
N LEU A 472 -1.04 0.91 4.69
CA LEU A 472 -1.80 0.44 5.84
C LEU A 472 -2.93 -0.49 5.42
N ASP A 473 -3.24 -1.48 6.27
CA ASP A 473 -4.48 -2.22 6.15
C ASP A 473 -5.69 -1.33 6.52
N ARG A 474 -6.89 -1.86 6.33
CA ARG A 474 -8.12 -1.13 6.58
C ARG A 474 -8.26 -0.67 8.04
N ARG A 475 -7.89 -1.54 9.01
CA ARG A 475 -7.96 -1.23 10.44
C ARG A 475 -6.99 -0.11 10.82
N ASP A 476 -5.75 -0.18 10.35
CA ASP A 476 -4.72 0.83 10.61
C ASP A 476 -5.04 2.15 9.90
N THR A 477 -5.62 2.09 8.71
CA THR A 477 -6.14 3.27 8.00
C THR A 477 -7.17 3.98 8.86
N ILE A 478 -8.23 3.28 9.31
CA ILE A 478 -9.28 3.86 10.15
C ILE A 478 -8.72 4.46 11.45
N ALA A 479 -7.81 3.73 12.12
CA ALA A 479 -7.17 4.22 13.34
C ALA A 479 -6.35 5.50 13.09
N THR A 480 -5.63 5.57 11.97
CA THR A 480 -4.86 6.76 11.58
C THR A 480 -5.78 7.94 11.30
N LEU A 481 -6.87 7.73 10.54
CA LEU A 481 -7.85 8.78 10.26
C LEU A 481 -8.52 9.29 11.54
N ALA A 482 -8.87 8.38 12.45
CA ALA A 482 -9.43 8.75 13.76
C ALA A 482 -8.45 9.59 14.58
N ALA A 483 -7.16 9.24 14.60
CA ALA A 483 -6.13 9.99 15.31
C ALA A 483 -5.93 11.41 14.73
N LEU A 484 -5.91 11.55 13.39
CA LEU A 484 -5.86 12.85 12.72
C LEU A 484 -7.13 13.67 13.01
N GLY A 485 -8.31 13.02 12.98
CA GLY A 485 -9.57 13.66 13.35
C GLY A 485 -9.56 14.20 14.77
N GLN A 486 -9.13 13.40 15.75
CA GLN A 486 -9.00 13.84 17.15
C GLN A 486 -8.02 15.00 17.31
N ALA A 487 -6.91 15.01 16.57
CA ALA A 487 -5.96 16.12 16.59
C ALA A 487 -6.61 17.42 16.06
N ALA A 488 -7.44 17.33 15.02
CA ALA A 488 -8.18 18.48 14.51
C ALA A 488 -9.27 18.94 15.49
N ASP A 489 -9.99 18.02 16.13
CA ASP A 489 -10.97 18.35 17.17
C ASP A 489 -10.33 19.05 18.39
N ALA A 490 -9.05 18.77 18.65
CA ALA A 490 -8.22 19.47 19.63
C ALA A 490 -7.71 20.84 19.15
N GLY A 491 -8.13 21.31 17.95
CA GLY A 491 -7.82 22.64 17.40
C GLY A 491 -6.61 22.69 16.47
N ARG A 492 -5.95 21.56 16.16
CA ARG A 492 -4.84 21.52 15.20
C ARG A 492 -5.36 21.62 13.77
N SER A 493 -4.65 22.32 12.90
CA SER A 493 -4.89 22.27 11.47
C SER A 493 -4.18 21.08 10.84
N ILE A 494 -4.86 20.33 10.00
CA ILE A 494 -4.30 19.17 9.28
C ILE A 494 -4.35 19.45 7.78
N LEU A 495 -3.21 19.38 7.09
CA LEU A 495 -3.16 19.32 5.63
C LEU A 495 -2.53 17.97 5.24
N PHE A 496 -3.27 17.13 4.54
CA PHE A 496 -2.75 15.86 4.09
C PHE A 496 -2.90 15.66 2.58
N SER A 497 -1.89 15.05 1.95
CA SER A 497 -2.03 14.57 0.58
C SER A 497 -2.66 13.18 0.58
N SER A 498 -3.47 12.88 -0.41
CA SER A 498 -3.95 11.53 -0.67
C SER A 498 -4.40 11.39 -2.13
N HIS A 499 -4.28 10.20 -2.66
CA HIS A 499 -4.90 9.76 -3.91
C HIS A 499 -6.12 8.87 -3.65
N ASP A 500 -6.36 8.45 -2.40
CA ASP A 500 -7.55 7.70 -1.98
C ASP A 500 -8.70 8.65 -1.65
N LEU A 501 -9.61 8.82 -2.62
CA LEU A 501 -10.77 9.70 -2.48
C LEU A 501 -11.81 9.19 -1.46
N ARG A 502 -11.76 7.91 -1.05
CA ARG A 502 -12.57 7.41 0.05
C ARG A 502 -12.06 7.96 1.39
N THR A 503 -10.75 7.89 1.62
CA THR A 503 -10.09 8.54 2.77
C THR A 503 -10.40 10.03 2.83
N VAL A 504 -10.32 10.72 1.70
CA VAL A 504 -10.63 12.15 1.58
C VAL A 504 -12.07 12.45 1.96
N ALA A 505 -13.04 11.72 1.39
CA ALA A 505 -14.47 11.88 1.70
C ALA A 505 -14.81 11.57 3.17
N THR A 506 -14.07 10.65 3.80
CA THR A 506 -14.27 10.30 5.20
C THR A 506 -13.75 11.37 6.15
N LEU A 507 -12.58 11.97 5.87
CA LEU A 507 -11.85 12.79 6.84
C LEU A 507 -11.88 14.30 6.55
N ALA A 508 -11.70 14.72 5.27
CA ALA A 508 -11.45 16.11 4.93
C ALA A 508 -12.70 17.00 5.07
N ASP A 509 -12.51 18.24 5.51
CA ASP A 509 -13.54 19.29 5.49
C ASP A 509 -13.50 20.03 4.15
N ARG A 510 -12.29 20.30 3.67
CA ARG A 510 -11.99 21.07 2.47
C ARG A 510 -10.97 20.33 1.61
N VAL A 511 -11.02 20.58 0.32
CA VAL A 511 -10.12 19.99 -0.67
C VAL A 511 -9.46 21.10 -1.48
N ILE A 512 -8.14 20.99 -1.66
CA ILE A 512 -7.35 21.79 -2.60
C ILE A 512 -6.88 20.85 -3.70
N VAL A 513 -7.18 21.15 -4.96
CA VAL A 513 -6.83 20.32 -6.12
C VAL A 513 -5.72 20.99 -6.92
N LEU A 514 -4.61 20.27 -7.12
CA LEU A 514 -3.48 20.69 -7.93
C LEU A 514 -3.54 20.02 -9.31
N ALA A 515 -3.51 20.84 -10.34
CA ALA A 515 -3.23 20.41 -11.72
C ALA A 515 -2.58 21.57 -12.47
N ASP A 516 -1.96 21.29 -13.62
CA ASP A 516 -1.34 22.30 -14.48
C ASP A 516 -0.43 23.28 -13.72
N ARG A 517 0.26 22.78 -12.68
CA ARG A 517 1.20 23.50 -11.81
C ARG A 517 0.56 24.58 -10.93
N THR A 518 -0.74 24.56 -10.74
CA THR A 518 -1.46 25.54 -9.92
C THR A 518 -2.59 24.88 -9.13
N VAL A 519 -3.24 25.66 -8.28
CA VAL A 519 -4.51 25.29 -7.64
C VAL A 519 -5.63 25.52 -8.65
N ILE A 520 -6.34 24.46 -9.04
CA ILE A 520 -7.47 24.51 -9.96
C ILE A 520 -8.83 24.49 -9.24
N ALA A 521 -8.86 24.04 -8.00
CA ALA A 521 -10.05 24.08 -7.15
C ALA A 521 -9.67 24.16 -5.67
N ASP A 522 -10.49 24.84 -4.89
CA ASP A 522 -10.38 24.98 -3.45
C ASP A 522 -11.78 25.20 -2.86
N GLY A 523 -12.26 24.28 -2.03
CA GLY A 523 -13.62 24.35 -1.48
C GLY A 523 -14.01 23.14 -0.63
N PRO A 524 -15.27 23.12 -0.13
CA PRO A 524 -15.81 22.00 0.64
C PRO A 524 -15.67 20.67 -0.10
N VAL A 525 -15.30 19.61 0.63
CA VAL A 525 -14.94 18.32 0.03
C VAL A 525 -16.01 17.76 -0.92
N PHE A 526 -17.27 17.69 -0.49
CA PHE A 526 -18.33 17.10 -1.32
C PHE A 526 -18.81 18.00 -2.45
N GLU A 527 -18.57 19.29 -2.38
CA GLU A 527 -18.78 20.23 -3.48
C GLU A 527 -17.77 19.98 -4.59
N VAL A 528 -16.47 19.99 -4.25
CA VAL A 528 -15.38 19.76 -5.21
C VAL A 528 -15.44 18.36 -5.81
N LEU A 529 -15.77 17.31 -5.02
CA LEU A 529 -15.92 15.94 -5.52
C LEU A 529 -17.10 15.77 -6.51
N ARG A 530 -18.01 16.74 -6.63
CA ARG A 530 -19.06 16.75 -7.66
C ARG A 530 -18.63 17.43 -8.97
N TRP A 531 -17.46 18.04 -9.01
CA TRP A 531 -16.94 18.74 -10.20
C TRP A 531 -16.16 17.76 -11.09
N ASP A 532 -16.87 16.97 -11.89
CA ASP A 532 -16.28 15.93 -12.73
C ASP A 532 -15.14 16.45 -13.62
N GLU A 533 -15.24 17.68 -14.18
CA GLU A 533 -14.20 18.27 -15.04
C GLU A 533 -12.92 18.58 -14.25
N VAL A 534 -13.03 19.05 -13.01
CA VAL A 534 -11.89 19.32 -12.14
C VAL A 534 -11.16 18.01 -11.78
N LEU A 535 -11.93 16.97 -11.41
CA LEU A 535 -11.35 15.67 -11.09
C LEU A 535 -10.65 15.07 -12.32
N LYS A 536 -11.26 15.15 -13.50
CA LYS A 536 -10.68 14.67 -14.75
C LYS A 536 -9.40 15.43 -15.13
N GLN A 537 -9.39 16.78 -14.99
CA GLN A 537 -8.20 17.61 -15.23
C GLN A 537 -7.06 17.25 -14.25
N ALA A 538 -7.39 16.92 -13.02
CA ALA A 538 -6.43 16.48 -12.00
C ALA A 538 -6.01 15.00 -12.14
N GLY A 539 -6.55 14.24 -13.11
CA GLY A 539 -6.28 12.81 -13.28
C GLY A 539 -6.85 11.93 -12.16
N LEU A 540 -7.93 12.40 -11.52
CA LEU A 540 -8.59 11.71 -10.40
C LEU A 540 -9.87 11.01 -10.88
N GLU A 541 -10.14 9.84 -10.33
CA GLU A 541 -11.37 9.08 -10.59
C GLU A 541 -12.09 8.76 -9.29
N LEU A 542 -13.40 9.09 -9.23
CA LEU A 542 -14.21 8.77 -8.05
C LEU A 542 -14.38 7.25 -7.91
N PRO A 543 -14.08 6.68 -6.74
CA PRO A 543 -14.45 5.32 -6.41
C PRO A 543 -15.97 5.09 -6.60
N PRO A 544 -16.38 3.89 -7.04
CA PRO A 544 -17.80 3.59 -7.30
C PRO A 544 -18.71 3.92 -6.11
N LEU A 545 -18.28 3.61 -4.89
CA LEU A 545 -19.00 3.92 -3.67
C LEU A 545 -19.23 5.44 -3.50
N ILE A 546 -18.17 6.24 -3.61
CA ILE A 546 -18.25 7.70 -3.43
C ILE A 546 -19.16 8.30 -4.51
N ARG A 547 -19.00 7.89 -5.76
CA ARG A 547 -19.86 8.33 -6.88
C ARG A 547 -21.32 7.99 -6.62
N HIS A 548 -21.62 6.82 -6.07
CA HIS A 548 -22.97 6.41 -5.71
C HIS A 548 -23.53 7.28 -4.57
N LEU A 549 -22.77 7.47 -3.49
CA LEU A 549 -23.21 8.26 -2.33
C LEU A 549 -23.46 9.72 -2.69
N LEU A 550 -22.63 10.34 -3.55
CA LEU A 550 -22.81 11.70 -4.04
C LEU A 550 -24.08 11.88 -4.88
N LYS A 551 -24.55 10.82 -5.56
CA LYS A 551 -25.81 10.81 -6.33
C LYS A 551 -27.02 10.52 -5.46
N GLU A 552 -26.87 9.67 -4.45
CA GLU A 552 -27.98 9.18 -3.62
C GLU A 552 -28.35 10.16 -2.50
N PHE A 553 -27.37 10.93 -2.00
CA PHE A 553 -27.56 11.83 -0.87
C PHE A 553 -27.20 13.27 -1.22
N ASP A 554 -28.14 14.19 -0.93
CA ASP A 554 -27.92 15.65 -1.05
C ASP A 554 -27.20 16.23 0.17
N SER A 555 -27.13 15.47 1.29
CA SER A 555 -26.54 15.92 2.55
C SER A 555 -25.17 15.30 2.79
N ASP A 556 -24.15 16.15 2.94
CA ASP A 556 -22.78 15.76 3.28
C ASP A 556 -22.72 14.98 4.59
N ALA A 557 -23.53 15.35 5.59
CA ALA A 557 -23.61 14.64 6.87
C ALA A 557 -24.09 13.20 6.72
N ARG A 558 -25.02 12.93 5.78
CA ARG A 558 -25.49 11.57 5.49
C ARG A 558 -24.41 10.74 4.82
N ILE A 559 -23.67 11.32 3.88
CA ILE A 559 -22.55 10.64 3.22
C ILE A 559 -21.49 10.25 4.25
N ARG A 560 -21.05 11.20 5.11
CA ARG A 560 -20.08 10.92 6.19
C ARG A 560 -20.57 9.84 7.14
N ARG A 561 -21.85 9.83 7.46
CA ARG A 561 -22.44 8.81 8.34
C ARG A 561 -22.37 7.42 7.71
N VAL A 562 -22.73 7.28 6.44
CA VAL A 562 -22.60 6.00 5.73
C VAL A 562 -21.15 5.53 5.75
N LEU A 563 -20.20 6.39 5.41
CA LEU A 563 -18.76 6.06 5.42
C LEU A 563 -18.30 5.66 6.83
N GLY A 564 -18.70 6.43 7.86
CA GLY A 564 -18.40 6.12 9.26
C GLY A 564 -18.98 4.79 9.74
N GLN A 565 -20.20 4.41 9.30
CA GLN A 565 -20.80 3.12 9.63
C GLN A 565 -20.09 1.95 8.91
N LEU A 566 -19.66 2.14 7.66
CA LEU A 566 -18.82 1.17 6.95
C LEU A 566 -17.47 0.97 7.66
N ASP A 567 -16.89 2.04 8.17
CA ASP A 567 -15.63 1.98 8.92
C ASP A 567 -15.82 1.36 10.31
N ALA A 568 -16.92 1.65 11.00
CA ALA A 568 -17.25 1.07 12.31
C ALA A 568 -17.52 -0.44 12.25
N ALA A 569 -17.90 -0.98 11.09
CA ALA A 569 -18.06 -2.42 10.87
C ALA A 569 -16.72 -3.17 10.81
N VAL A 570 -15.62 -2.47 10.62
CA VAL A 570 -14.26 -3.00 10.80
C VAL A 570 -13.99 -3.02 12.30
N GLY A 571 -13.76 -4.21 12.86
CA GLY A 571 -13.62 -4.40 14.32
C GLY A 571 -12.61 -3.43 14.94
N ALA A 572 -12.97 -2.88 16.11
CA ALA A 572 -12.09 -2.01 16.85
C ALA A 572 -10.75 -2.72 17.10
N PRO A 573 -9.62 -2.00 17.06
CA PRO A 573 -8.34 -2.59 17.41
C PRO A 573 -8.40 -3.11 18.86
N THR A 574 -8.21 -4.41 19.04
CA THR A 574 -8.09 -5.05 20.36
C THR A 574 -6.78 -4.68 21.02
#